data_1640f790630c89637924972d1419dd7c
#
_entry.id   1640f790630c89637924972d1419dd7c
#
_cell.length_a   1.000
_cell.length_b   1.000
_cell.length_c   1.000
_cell.angle_alpha   90.00
_cell.angle_beta   90.00
_cell.angle_gamma   90.00
#
_symmetry.space_group_name_H-M   'P 1'
#
loop_
_entity.id
_entity.type
_entity.pdbx_description
1 polymer ?
#
loop_
_entity_poly.entity_id
_entity_poly.type
_entity_poly.pdbx_seq_one_letter_code
_entity_poly.pdbx_strand_id
1 'polypeptide(L)'
;MVDDEVTKLINGSNIICVYGMSIGETDKTWWKLIGSWLQGADRRLVLFGHSSSYSQVGFTHQRQFDIQNDLIDKFLDLAEIQGADRDALENKIIAVINPDLFNINLVQLSEQKKKVNEIETEAKVKELTAAYEKHQKLAELTTVT
;
A
#
# COMPACT_ATOMS: atom_id res chain seq x y z
N MET A 1 -10.07 16.67 18.62
CA MET A 1 -9.96 15.87 19.86
C MET A 1 -9.58 14.48 19.42
N VAL A 2 -8.44 13.97 19.87
CA VAL A 2 -8.01 12.60 19.53
C VAL A 2 -8.82 11.64 20.39
N ASP A 3 -9.34 10.58 19.78
CA ASP A 3 -10.16 9.58 20.47
C ASP A 3 -9.31 8.82 21.50
N ASP A 4 -9.86 8.58 22.68
CA ASP A 4 -9.18 7.86 23.76
C ASP A 4 -8.83 6.41 23.37
N GLU A 5 -9.63 5.77 22.52
CA GLU A 5 -9.35 4.43 22.03
C GLU A 5 -8.12 4.43 21.09
N VAL A 6 -8.03 5.40 20.21
CA VAL A 6 -6.87 5.54 19.31
C VAL A 6 -5.60 5.86 20.09
N THR A 7 -5.70 6.69 21.12
CA THR A 7 -4.59 6.98 22.04
C THR A 7 -4.08 5.72 22.75
N LYS A 8 -4.99 4.85 23.19
CA LYS A 8 -4.63 3.56 23.80
C LYS A 8 -3.93 2.63 22.81
N LEU A 9 -4.42 2.57 21.56
CA LEU A 9 -3.78 1.76 20.50
C LEU A 9 -2.37 2.25 20.19
N ILE A 10 -2.19 3.57 20.05
CA ILE A 10 -0.88 4.18 19.83
C ILE A 10 0.07 3.82 20.98
N ASN A 11 -0.38 4.03 22.22
CA ASN A 11 0.45 3.77 23.40
C ASN A 11 0.79 2.29 23.60
N GLY A 12 -0.07 1.38 23.15
CA GLY A 12 0.16 -0.06 23.19
C GLY A 12 1.02 -0.62 22.05
N SER A 13 1.37 0.22 21.05
CA SER A 13 2.14 -0.20 19.89
C SER A 13 3.64 -0.04 20.12
N ASN A 14 4.46 -0.93 19.55
CA ASN A 14 5.91 -0.78 19.46
C ASN A 14 6.36 -0.20 18.12
N ILE A 15 5.54 -0.36 17.07
CA ILE A 15 5.80 0.16 15.74
C ILE A 15 4.54 0.89 15.24
N ILE A 16 4.74 2.09 14.72
CA ILE A 16 3.70 2.83 13.99
C ILE A 16 4.17 3.01 12.56
N CYS A 17 3.28 2.72 11.61
CA CYS A 17 3.48 2.95 10.19
C CYS A 17 2.51 4.05 9.71
N VAL A 18 3.04 5.10 9.11
CA VAL A 18 2.26 6.18 8.50
C VAL A 18 2.31 6.01 6.99
N TYR A 19 1.16 5.70 6.39
CA TYR A 19 1.03 5.48 4.95
C TYR A 19 -0.14 6.26 4.36
N GLY A 20 0.06 6.81 3.15
CA GLY A 20 -1.01 7.51 2.41
C GLY A 20 -1.42 8.87 2.99
N MET A 21 -0.66 9.38 3.95
CA MET A 21 -0.86 10.70 4.55
C MET A 21 0.26 11.65 4.13
N SER A 22 -0.09 12.90 3.82
CA SER A 22 0.89 13.97 3.74
C SER A 22 1.22 14.46 5.15
N ILE A 23 2.49 14.52 5.50
CA ILE A 23 2.91 15.14 6.76
C ILE A 23 2.69 16.66 6.64
N GLY A 24 1.66 17.18 7.30
CA GLY A 24 1.23 18.59 7.20
C GLY A 24 0.68 19.15 8.50
N GLU A 25 0.50 20.48 8.53
CA GLU A 25 0.02 21.24 9.70
C GLU A 25 -1.39 20.85 10.14
N THR A 26 -2.24 20.40 9.22
CA THR A 26 -3.62 19.98 9.52
C THR A 26 -3.68 18.84 10.52
N ASP A 27 -2.66 17.99 10.51
CA ASP A 27 -2.57 16.79 11.32
C ASP A 27 -1.57 16.92 12.49
N LYS A 28 -1.17 18.14 12.82
CA LYS A 28 -0.16 18.45 13.82
C LYS A 28 -0.44 17.83 15.18
N THR A 29 -1.70 17.73 15.58
CA THR A 29 -2.08 17.07 16.83
C THR A 29 -1.67 15.59 16.85
N TRP A 30 -1.79 14.91 15.71
CA TRP A 30 -1.35 13.52 15.56
C TRP A 30 0.17 13.41 15.59
N TRP A 31 0.87 14.34 14.93
CA TRP A 31 2.33 14.34 14.94
C TRP A 31 2.91 14.54 16.33
N LYS A 32 2.34 15.42 17.13
CA LYS A 32 2.72 15.60 18.54
C LYS A 32 2.47 14.35 19.38
N LEU A 33 1.33 13.69 19.20
CA LEU A 33 1.00 12.46 19.91
C LEU A 33 1.99 11.34 19.55
N ILE A 34 2.26 11.13 18.25
CA ILE A 34 3.22 10.12 17.76
C ILE A 34 4.64 10.47 18.21
N GLY A 35 5.03 11.75 18.17
CA GLY A 35 6.33 12.21 18.66
C GLY A 35 6.53 11.94 20.15
N SER A 36 5.53 12.23 20.97
CA SER A 36 5.55 11.90 22.40
C SER A 36 5.62 10.38 22.62
N TRP A 37 4.85 9.61 21.87
CA TRP A 37 4.91 8.14 21.91
C TRP A 37 6.30 7.62 21.55
N LEU A 38 6.96 8.17 20.53
CA LEU A 38 8.26 7.72 20.03
C LEU A 38 9.40 7.82 21.07
N GLN A 39 9.24 8.64 22.12
CA GLN A 39 10.21 8.75 23.21
C GLN A 39 10.38 7.44 24.01
N GLY A 40 9.42 6.51 23.94
CA GLY A 40 9.52 5.21 24.59
C GLY A 40 10.70 4.37 24.05
N ALA A 41 11.30 3.49 24.87
CA ALA A 41 12.56 2.80 24.58
C ALA A 41 12.52 1.94 23.31
N ASP A 42 11.50 1.08 23.17
CA ASP A 42 11.42 0.07 22.09
C ASP A 42 10.46 0.47 20.97
N ARG A 43 10.35 1.78 20.71
CA ARG A 43 9.41 2.31 19.72
C ARG A 43 10.12 2.68 18.43
N ARG A 44 9.45 2.41 17.32
CA ARG A 44 9.93 2.73 15.96
C ARG A 44 8.79 3.32 15.14
N LEU A 45 9.12 4.32 14.35
CA LEU A 45 8.21 4.97 13.42
C LEU A 45 8.66 4.69 11.98
N VAL A 46 7.75 4.27 11.12
CA VAL A 46 7.99 4.11 9.68
C VAL A 46 7.14 5.11 8.93
N LEU A 47 7.77 6.02 8.22
CA LEU A 47 7.13 7.04 7.38
C LEU A 47 7.22 6.63 5.92
N PHE A 48 6.09 6.41 5.27
CA PHE A 48 6.01 6.15 3.85
C PHE A 48 5.71 7.45 3.10
N GLY A 49 6.68 7.92 2.33
CA GLY A 49 6.57 9.14 1.55
C GLY A 49 6.44 8.87 0.05
N HIS A 50 5.89 9.84 -0.67
CA HIS A 50 5.85 9.85 -2.13
C HIS A 50 6.64 11.05 -2.66
N SER A 51 7.49 10.81 -3.65
CA SER A 51 8.19 11.87 -4.37
C SER A 51 8.16 11.61 -5.87
N SER A 52 7.60 12.56 -6.62
CA SER A 52 7.58 12.50 -8.09
C SER A 52 8.99 12.65 -8.70
N SER A 53 9.93 13.19 -7.95
CA SER A 53 11.33 13.33 -8.38
C SER A 53 12.09 12.02 -8.35
N TYR A 54 11.57 11.00 -7.63
CA TYR A 54 12.24 9.71 -7.43
C TYR A 54 12.43 8.91 -8.72
N SER A 55 11.54 9.06 -9.71
CA SER A 55 11.57 8.33 -10.98
C SER A 55 12.29 9.07 -12.11
N GLN A 56 12.92 10.23 -11.85
CA GLN A 56 13.61 10.98 -12.88
C GLN A 56 14.99 10.39 -13.19
N VAL A 57 15.36 10.42 -14.47
CA VAL A 57 16.69 10.04 -14.95
C VAL A 57 17.75 10.91 -14.25
N GLY A 58 18.77 10.27 -13.64
CA GLY A 58 19.81 10.98 -12.86
C GLY A 58 19.54 11.02 -11.35
N PHE A 59 18.55 10.26 -10.85
CA PHE A 59 18.32 10.09 -9.43
C PHE A 59 19.50 9.38 -8.76
N THR A 60 20.16 10.06 -7.84
CA THR A 60 21.33 9.53 -7.12
C THR A 60 20.95 9.04 -5.74
N HIS A 61 21.77 8.16 -5.15
CA HIS A 61 21.61 7.72 -3.75
C HIS A 61 21.61 8.92 -2.78
N GLN A 62 22.43 9.94 -3.06
CA GLN A 62 22.47 11.17 -2.26
C GLN A 62 21.10 11.86 -2.24
N ARG A 63 20.47 12.02 -3.40
CA ARG A 63 19.16 12.66 -3.50
C ARG A 63 18.05 11.85 -2.82
N GLN A 64 18.16 10.53 -2.83
CA GLN A 64 17.26 9.66 -2.07
C GLN A 64 17.38 9.91 -0.57
N PHE A 65 18.61 9.98 -0.10
CA PHE A 65 18.91 10.24 1.31
C PHE A 65 18.40 11.63 1.73
N ASP A 66 18.61 12.66 0.90
CA ASP A 66 18.13 14.01 1.18
C ASP A 66 16.58 14.03 1.32
N ILE A 67 15.85 13.37 0.42
CA ILE A 67 14.38 13.29 0.49
C ILE A 67 13.91 12.53 1.73
N GLN A 68 14.62 11.49 2.14
CA GLN A 68 14.30 10.74 3.36
C GLN A 68 14.50 11.60 4.60
N ASN A 69 15.61 12.34 4.67
CA ASN A 69 15.90 13.26 5.75
C ASN A 69 14.89 14.41 5.81
N ASP A 70 14.54 15.02 4.67
CA ASP A 70 13.52 16.05 4.59
C ASP A 70 12.17 15.58 5.17
N LEU A 71 11.81 14.31 4.92
CA LEU A 71 10.59 13.72 5.45
C LEU A 71 10.64 13.54 6.97
N ILE A 72 11.77 13.08 7.49
CA ILE A 72 12.01 12.91 8.93
C ILE A 72 12.02 14.28 9.62
N ASP A 73 12.76 15.24 9.08
CA ASP A 73 12.85 16.60 9.60
C ASP A 73 11.47 17.24 9.68
N LYS A 74 10.70 17.15 8.63
CA LYS A 74 9.35 17.68 8.59
C LYS A 74 8.44 17.09 9.66
N PHE A 75 8.55 15.77 9.92
CA PHE A 75 7.81 15.13 11.00
C PHE A 75 8.25 15.66 12.36
N LEU A 76 9.56 15.71 12.63
CA LEU A 76 10.12 16.17 13.91
C LEU A 76 9.73 17.62 14.20
N ASP A 77 9.74 18.50 13.19
CA ASP A 77 9.31 19.89 13.31
C ASP A 77 7.82 20.00 13.68
N LEU A 78 6.95 19.24 13.01
CA LEU A 78 5.52 19.23 13.29
C LEU A 78 5.17 18.59 14.64
N ALA A 79 5.99 17.63 15.08
CA ALA A 79 5.91 17.05 16.42
C ALA A 79 6.48 17.96 17.52
N GLU A 80 7.09 19.12 17.12
CA GLU A 80 7.73 20.09 18.02
C GLU A 80 8.89 19.50 18.84
N ILE A 81 9.64 18.56 18.23
CA ILE A 81 10.79 17.92 18.85
C ILE A 81 12.06 18.69 18.47
N GLN A 82 12.83 19.10 19.47
CA GLN A 82 14.02 19.93 19.30
C GLN A 82 15.20 19.45 20.16
N GLY A 83 16.39 19.96 19.83
CA GLY A 83 17.61 19.74 20.62
C GLY A 83 18.07 18.28 20.69
N ALA A 84 18.61 17.87 21.82
CA ALA A 84 19.17 16.52 22.03
C ALA A 84 18.14 15.39 21.83
N ASP A 85 16.85 15.66 22.07
CA ASP A 85 15.77 14.70 21.85
C ASP A 85 15.59 14.42 20.36
N ARG A 86 15.81 15.42 19.48
CA ARG A 86 15.72 15.28 18.02
C ARG A 86 16.71 14.23 17.51
N ASP A 87 17.98 14.36 17.86
CA ASP A 87 19.05 13.44 17.43
C ASP A 87 18.79 12.00 17.92
N ALA A 88 18.28 11.87 19.15
CA ALA A 88 17.96 10.58 19.72
C ALA A 88 16.76 9.90 19.03
N LEU A 89 15.76 10.69 18.61
CA LEU A 89 14.53 10.18 17.99
C LEU A 89 14.67 9.95 16.48
N GLU A 90 15.52 10.70 15.80
CA GLU A 90 15.81 10.52 14.38
C GLU A 90 16.23 9.08 14.06
N ASN A 91 17.06 8.48 14.89
CA ASN A 91 17.50 7.08 14.75
C ASN A 91 16.39 6.04 14.98
N LYS A 92 15.22 6.46 15.47
CA LYS A 92 14.03 5.60 15.64
C LYS A 92 13.05 5.72 14.50
N ILE A 93 13.31 6.59 13.52
CA ILE A 93 12.45 6.86 12.38
C ILE A 93 13.07 6.25 11.12
N ILE A 94 12.26 5.54 10.36
CA ILE A 94 12.62 4.97 9.07
C ILE A 94 11.74 5.64 8.01
N ALA A 95 12.35 6.37 7.08
CA ALA A 95 11.65 6.93 5.94
C ALA A 95 11.81 6.04 4.70
N VAL A 96 10.70 5.66 4.08
CA VAL A 96 10.66 4.85 2.86
C VAL A 96 9.96 5.66 1.77
N ILE A 97 10.64 5.91 0.67
CA ILE A 97 10.11 6.72 -0.43
C ILE A 97 9.63 5.82 -1.57
N ASN A 98 8.43 6.09 -2.06
CA ASN A 98 7.77 5.36 -3.14
C ASN A 98 7.79 3.83 -2.93
N PRO A 99 7.29 3.33 -1.80
CA PRO A 99 7.29 1.90 -1.53
C PRO A 99 6.32 1.15 -2.45
N ASP A 100 6.76 0.01 -2.96
CA ASP A 100 5.92 -0.92 -3.75
C ASP A 100 5.01 -1.81 -2.87
N LEU A 101 4.73 -1.39 -1.64
CA LEU A 101 3.98 -2.18 -0.65
C LEU A 101 2.57 -2.60 -1.11
N PHE A 102 1.95 -1.77 -1.96
CA PHE A 102 0.61 -1.99 -2.49
C PHE A 102 0.60 -1.89 -4.02
N ASN A 103 1.66 -2.36 -4.66
CA ASN A 103 1.70 -2.44 -6.11
C ASN A 103 0.69 -3.51 -6.58
N ILE A 104 -0.59 -3.13 -6.54
CA ILE A 104 -1.65 -3.89 -7.19
C ILE A 104 -1.42 -3.70 -8.68
N ASN A 105 -0.76 -4.65 -9.29
CA ASN A 105 -0.53 -4.64 -10.72
C ASN A 105 -1.87 -4.88 -11.42
N LEU A 106 -2.62 -3.79 -11.62
CA LEU A 106 -3.94 -3.78 -12.26
C LEU A 106 -3.88 -4.40 -13.66
N VAL A 107 -2.72 -4.35 -14.32
CA VAL A 107 -2.49 -4.98 -15.62
C VAL A 107 -2.51 -6.50 -15.47
N GLN A 108 -1.80 -7.07 -14.47
CA GLN A 108 -1.82 -8.52 -14.23
C GLN A 108 -3.20 -9.03 -13.81
N LEU A 109 -3.93 -8.26 -12.98
CA LEU A 109 -5.31 -8.60 -12.59
C LEU A 109 -6.26 -8.56 -13.79
N SER A 110 -6.09 -7.61 -14.71
CA SER A 110 -6.91 -7.53 -15.93
C SER A 110 -6.60 -8.66 -16.90
N GLU A 111 -5.34 -9.06 -17.04
CA GLU A 111 -4.91 -10.20 -17.85
C GLU A 111 -5.37 -11.54 -17.25
N GLN A 112 -5.31 -11.70 -15.93
CA GLN A 112 -5.83 -12.90 -15.27
C GLN A 112 -7.35 -13.01 -15.42
N LYS A 113 -8.10 -11.91 -15.27
CA LYS A 113 -9.54 -11.89 -15.51
C LYS A 113 -9.88 -12.22 -16.97
N LYS A 114 -9.09 -11.72 -17.93
CA LYS A 114 -9.27 -12.04 -19.35
C LYS A 114 -9.08 -13.54 -19.63
N LYS A 115 -8.01 -14.15 -19.09
CA LYS A 115 -7.75 -15.58 -19.22
C LYS A 115 -8.83 -16.44 -18.57
N VAL A 116 -9.33 -16.06 -17.39
CA VAL A 116 -10.44 -16.78 -16.74
C VAL A 116 -11.70 -16.72 -17.60
N ASN A 117 -12.07 -15.55 -18.10
CA ASN A 117 -13.24 -15.39 -18.96
C ASN A 117 -13.10 -16.17 -20.29
N GLU A 118 -11.90 -16.23 -20.88
CA GLU A 118 -11.62 -17.02 -22.09
C GLU A 118 -11.82 -18.52 -21.83
N ILE A 119 -11.29 -19.04 -20.72
CA ILE A 119 -11.45 -20.45 -20.31
C ILE A 119 -12.91 -20.81 -20.05
N GLU A 120 -13.65 -19.95 -19.34
CA GLU A 120 -15.08 -20.16 -19.09
C GLU A 120 -15.90 -20.13 -20.38
N THR A 121 -15.54 -19.25 -21.33
CA THR A 121 -16.22 -19.15 -22.62
C THR A 121 -15.94 -20.39 -23.48
N GLU A 122 -14.70 -20.86 -23.53
CA GLU A 122 -14.33 -22.08 -24.26
C GLU A 122 -15.03 -23.33 -23.68
N ALA A 123 -15.09 -23.45 -22.35
CA ALA A 123 -15.79 -24.56 -21.69
C ALA A 123 -17.28 -24.57 -22.05
N LYS A 124 -17.92 -23.40 -22.04
CA LYS A 124 -19.34 -23.25 -22.37
C LYS A 124 -19.64 -23.52 -23.83
N VAL A 125 -18.77 -23.11 -24.76
CA VAL A 125 -18.86 -23.43 -26.19
C VAL A 125 -18.75 -24.93 -26.39
N LYS A 126 -17.83 -25.59 -25.72
CA LYS A 126 -17.63 -27.04 -25.83
C LYS A 126 -18.82 -27.85 -25.33
N GLU A 127 -19.45 -27.42 -24.26
CA GLU A 127 -20.67 -28.00 -23.69
C GLU A 127 -21.85 -27.86 -24.66
N LEU A 128 -22.04 -26.66 -25.22
CA LEU A 128 -23.09 -26.37 -26.20
C LEU A 128 -22.93 -27.19 -27.49
N THR A 129 -21.70 -27.33 -27.99
CA THR A 129 -21.39 -28.12 -29.18
C THR A 129 -21.71 -29.61 -28.95
N ALA A 130 -21.31 -30.15 -27.81
CA ALA A 130 -21.62 -31.53 -27.45
C ALA A 130 -23.13 -31.79 -27.30
N ALA A 131 -23.87 -30.83 -26.74
CA ALA A 131 -25.31 -30.89 -26.62
C ALA A 131 -25.97 -30.85 -28.01
N TYR A 132 -25.51 -30.00 -28.91
CA TYR A 132 -26.00 -29.91 -30.28
C TYR A 132 -25.76 -31.20 -31.07
N GLU A 133 -24.56 -31.77 -31.02
CA GLU A 133 -24.23 -33.06 -31.66
C GLU A 133 -25.13 -34.20 -31.13
N LYS A 134 -25.40 -34.23 -29.84
CA LYS A 134 -26.30 -35.20 -29.22
C LYS A 134 -27.74 -35.05 -29.73
N HIS A 135 -28.21 -33.83 -29.91
CA HIS A 135 -29.57 -33.54 -30.48
C HIS A 135 -29.67 -33.94 -31.95
N GLN A 136 -28.65 -33.70 -32.76
CA GLN A 136 -28.60 -34.12 -34.16
C GLN A 136 -28.66 -35.64 -34.30
N LYS A 137 -27.89 -36.39 -33.53
CA LYS A 137 -27.91 -37.86 -33.52
C LYS A 137 -29.27 -38.42 -33.11
N LEU A 138 -29.96 -37.78 -32.16
CA LEU A 138 -31.31 -38.15 -31.76
C LEU A 138 -32.35 -37.89 -32.87
N ALA A 139 -32.23 -36.78 -33.58
CA ALA A 139 -33.09 -36.42 -34.70
C ALA A 139 -32.94 -37.39 -35.88
N GLU A 140 -31.72 -37.82 -36.21
CA GLU A 140 -31.43 -38.80 -37.24
C GLU A 140 -32.02 -40.18 -36.91
N LEU A 141 -32.00 -40.58 -35.65
CA LEU A 141 -32.60 -41.87 -35.20
C LEU A 141 -34.13 -41.90 -35.25
N THR A 142 -34.77 -40.72 -35.12
CA THR A 142 -36.22 -40.61 -35.17
C THR A 142 -36.80 -40.47 -36.59
N THR A 143 -35.99 -40.22 -37.60
CA THR A 143 -36.43 -40.10 -39.01
C THR A 143 -36.32 -41.40 -39.82
N VAL A 144 -35.84 -42.50 -39.23
CA VAL A 144 -35.67 -43.82 -39.90
C VAL A 144 -36.73 -44.82 -39.53
N THR A 145 -37.78 -44.41 -38.81
CA THR A 145 -38.95 -45.24 -38.45
C THR A 145 -40.15 -44.78 -39.21
#